data_d4c24d05044021b694424410df71836e
#
_entry.id   d4c24d05044021b694424410df71836e
#
_cell.length_a   1.000
_cell.length_b   1.000
_cell.length_c   1.000
_cell.angle_alpha   90.00
_cell.angle_beta   90.00
_cell.angle_gamma   90.00
#
_symmetry.space_group_name_H-M   'P 1'
#
loop_
_entity.id
_entity.type
_entity.pdbx_description
1 polymer ?
#
loop_
_entity_poly.entity_id
_entity_poly.type
_entity_poly.pdbx_seq_one_letter_code
_entity_poly.pdbx_strand_id
1 'polypeptide(L)'
;MRINLSGLSLLTLFFLSVLFGCKDNDTRSFMPGTYVNHAEGTYAVADDTLVVEHAENNNYLIHRRTGFNRIENGKKGNREYETEEWNAVYDQKLKTLRETRRGKILTFYPKAGKLKVGNREYIKLK
;
A
#
# COMPACT_ATOMS: atom_id res chain seq x y z
N MET A 1 -27.22 8.81 49.93
CA MET A 1 -27.21 8.87 48.48
C MET A 1 -26.10 7.97 47.95
N ARG A 2 -26.49 6.89 47.28
CA ARG A 2 -25.52 5.95 46.78
C ARG A 2 -25.32 6.21 45.29
N ILE A 3 -24.09 6.50 44.90
CA ILE A 3 -23.71 6.67 43.50
C ILE A 3 -23.45 5.31 42.90
N ASN A 4 -24.15 4.98 41.84
CA ASN A 4 -23.93 3.72 41.12
C ASN A 4 -22.62 3.76 40.36
N LEU A 5 -21.55 3.32 40.99
CA LEU A 5 -20.24 3.17 40.39
C LEU A 5 -20.24 2.16 39.24
N SER A 6 -21.19 1.22 39.25
CA SER A 6 -21.35 0.22 38.18
C SER A 6 -21.72 0.83 36.82
N GLY A 7 -22.51 1.92 36.82
CA GLY A 7 -22.88 2.62 35.58
C GLY A 7 -21.70 3.35 34.93
N LEU A 8 -20.83 3.91 35.76
CA LEU A 8 -19.64 4.61 35.26
C LEU A 8 -18.60 3.64 34.66
N SER A 9 -18.45 2.47 35.30
CA SER A 9 -17.55 1.41 34.81
C SER A 9 -18.00 0.85 33.47
N LEU A 10 -19.31 0.69 33.27
CA LEU A 10 -19.88 0.18 32.03
C LEU A 10 -19.70 1.17 30.88
N LEU A 11 -19.83 2.47 31.14
CA LEU A 11 -19.63 3.53 30.17
C LEU A 11 -18.17 3.61 29.71
N THR A 12 -17.24 3.43 30.64
CA THR A 12 -15.79 3.44 30.34
C THR A 12 -15.40 2.25 29.47
N LEU A 13 -15.98 1.08 29.72
CA LEU A 13 -15.71 -0.12 28.94
C LEU A 13 -16.26 -0.01 27.52
N PHE A 14 -17.42 0.61 27.34
CA PHE A 14 -18.01 0.86 26.04
C PHE A 14 -17.17 1.84 25.21
N PHE A 15 -16.62 2.86 25.83
CA PHE A 15 -15.75 3.83 25.17
C PHE A 15 -14.45 3.21 24.67
N LEU A 16 -13.87 2.28 25.43
CA LEU A 16 -12.67 1.55 25.03
C LEU A 16 -12.91 0.61 23.83
N SER A 17 -14.09 0.01 23.72
CA SER A 17 -14.41 -0.89 22.62
C SER A 17 -14.53 -0.17 21.27
N VAL A 18 -14.94 1.10 21.27
CA VAL A 18 -15.05 1.92 20.05
C VAL A 18 -13.67 2.25 19.47
N LEU A 19 -12.63 2.35 20.29
CA LEU A 19 -11.26 2.64 19.83
C LEU A 19 -10.61 1.50 19.05
N PHE A 20 -11.05 0.26 19.23
CA PHE A 20 -10.52 -0.91 18.52
C PHE A 20 -11.14 -1.14 17.15
N GLY A 21 -12.23 -0.43 16.78
CA GLY A 21 -12.93 -0.62 15.52
C GLY A 21 -12.35 0.13 14.31
N CYS A 22 -11.29 0.95 14.50
CA CYS A 22 -10.80 1.86 13.46
C CYS A 22 -9.62 1.35 12.61
N LYS A 23 -9.07 0.16 12.91
CA LYS A 23 -7.84 -0.33 12.26
C LYS A 23 -7.99 -0.66 10.77
N ASP A 24 -9.16 -1.12 10.33
CA ASP A 24 -9.41 -1.47 8.94
C ASP A 24 -9.57 -0.22 8.06
N ASN A 25 -10.20 0.82 8.60
CA ASN A 25 -10.36 2.11 7.92
C ASN A 25 -9.02 2.78 7.65
N ASP A 26 -8.04 2.64 8.56
CA ASP A 26 -6.71 3.23 8.39
C ASP A 26 -5.98 2.65 7.19
N THR A 27 -6.04 1.33 7.00
CA THR A 27 -5.42 0.67 5.85
C THR A 27 -6.09 1.09 4.54
N ARG A 28 -7.42 1.05 4.48
CA ARG A 28 -8.16 1.43 3.27
C ARG A 28 -7.97 2.89 2.91
N SER A 29 -7.93 3.78 3.89
CA SER A 29 -7.66 5.20 3.66
C SER A 29 -6.25 5.46 3.16
N PHE A 30 -5.31 4.65 3.59
CA PHE A 30 -3.91 4.77 3.20
C PHE A 30 -3.63 4.27 1.78
N MET A 31 -4.32 3.20 1.35
CA MET A 31 -3.98 2.49 0.11
C MET A 31 -3.96 3.36 -1.15
N PRO A 32 -4.95 4.22 -1.44
CA PRO A 32 -4.87 5.06 -2.63
C PRO A 32 -3.73 6.07 -2.53
N GLY A 33 -2.96 6.20 -3.60
CA GLY A 33 -1.86 7.16 -3.65
C GLY A 33 -0.74 6.73 -4.59
N THR A 34 0.35 7.46 -4.53
CA THR A 34 1.51 7.26 -5.38
C THR A 34 2.67 6.75 -4.55
N TYR A 35 3.27 5.66 -5.01
CA TYR A 35 4.35 4.96 -4.34
C TYR A 35 5.54 4.80 -5.27
N VAL A 36 6.75 4.98 -4.77
CA VAL A 36 7.97 4.92 -5.58
C VAL A 36 9.02 3.99 -5.00
N ASN A 37 9.76 3.36 -5.89
CA ASN A 37 10.93 2.55 -5.59
C ASN A 37 12.04 2.93 -6.54
N HIS A 38 13.27 3.07 -6.02
CA HIS A 38 14.47 3.29 -6.81
C HIS A 38 15.43 2.13 -6.59
N ALA A 39 15.96 1.58 -7.69
CA ALA A 39 16.91 0.48 -7.65
C ALA A 39 18.08 0.76 -8.59
N GLU A 40 19.29 0.50 -8.12
CA GLU A 40 20.51 0.57 -8.92
C GLU A 40 21.19 -0.78 -8.94
N GLY A 41 21.61 -1.20 -10.12
CA GLY A 41 22.31 -2.45 -10.32
C GLY A 41 23.43 -2.30 -11.35
N THR A 42 24.11 -3.40 -11.61
CA THR A 42 25.22 -3.44 -12.58
C THR A 42 24.74 -3.18 -14.02
N TYR A 43 23.50 -3.59 -14.33
CA TYR A 43 22.99 -3.56 -15.70
C TYR A 43 21.91 -2.50 -15.94
N ALA A 44 21.40 -1.90 -14.90
CA ALA A 44 20.36 -0.88 -15.03
C ALA A 44 20.21 -0.04 -13.78
N VAL A 45 19.73 1.18 -14.00
CA VAL A 45 19.18 2.05 -12.94
C VAL A 45 17.69 2.18 -13.24
N ALA A 46 16.83 1.90 -12.27
CA ALA A 46 15.39 1.88 -12.47
C ALA A 46 14.64 2.64 -11.37
N ASP A 47 13.60 3.35 -11.79
CA ASP A 47 12.62 3.96 -10.91
C ASP A 47 11.26 3.38 -11.23
N ASP A 48 10.60 2.83 -10.23
CA ASP A 48 9.29 2.22 -10.36
C ASP A 48 8.25 3.03 -9.60
N THR A 49 7.16 3.37 -10.25
CA THR A 49 6.08 4.15 -9.68
C THR A 49 4.79 3.35 -9.77
N LEU A 50 4.11 3.22 -8.64
CA LEU A 50 2.79 2.61 -8.55
C LEU A 50 1.79 3.68 -8.13
N VAL A 51 0.72 3.84 -8.90
CA VAL A 51 -0.42 4.67 -8.51
C VAL A 51 -1.56 3.71 -8.18
N VAL A 52 -1.95 3.67 -6.93
CA VAL A 52 -3.05 2.83 -6.43
C VAL A 52 -4.32 3.65 -6.39
N GLU A 53 -5.35 3.17 -7.06
CA GLU A 53 -6.63 3.84 -7.20
C GLU A 53 -7.75 2.91 -6.79
N HIS A 54 -8.68 3.39 -5.96
CA HIS A 54 -9.89 2.65 -5.62
C HIS A 54 -10.87 2.73 -6.77
N ALA A 55 -11.32 1.58 -7.28
CA ALA A 55 -12.34 1.53 -8.33
C ALA A 55 -13.74 1.47 -7.71
N GLU A 56 -14.19 0.28 -7.31
CA GLU A 56 -15.47 0.13 -6.59
C GLU A 56 -15.42 -1.08 -5.66
N ASN A 57 -16.11 -1.01 -4.54
CA ASN A 57 -16.14 -2.05 -3.51
C ASN A 57 -14.73 -2.43 -3.05
N ASN A 58 -14.33 -3.68 -3.26
CA ASN A 58 -12.99 -4.18 -2.93
C ASN A 58 -12.04 -4.19 -4.13
N ASN A 59 -12.44 -3.57 -5.24
CA ASN A 59 -11.65 -3.54 -6.46
C ASN A 59 -10.76 -2.31 -6.52
N TYR A 60 -9.53 -2.51 -6.93
CA TYR A 60 -8.52 -1.47 -7.06
C TYR A 60 -7.81 -1.59 -8.40
N LEU A 61 -7.38 -0.45 -8.93
CA LEU A 61 -6.52 -0.36 -10.11
C LEU A 61 -5.15 0.11 -9.68
N ILE A 62 -4.12 -0.51 -10.22
CA ILE A 62 -2.75 -0.08 -9.98
C ILE A 62 -2.12 0.22 -11.33
N HIS A 63 -1.68 1.47 -11.50
CA HIS A 63 -0.97 1.93 -12.68
C HIS A 63 0.52 1.90 -12.37
N ARG A 64 1.26 1.06 -13.07
CA ARG A 64 2.69 0.94 -12.89
C ARG A 64 3.42 1.60 -14.03
N ARG A 65 4.38 2.45 -13.69
CA ARG A 65 5.30 3.03 -14.65
C ARG A 65 6.73 2.80 -14.18
N THR A 66 7.52 2.14 -15.01
CA THR A 66 8.93 1.89 -14.74
C THR A 66 9.77 2.72 -15.71
N GLY A 67 10.61 3.58 -15.15
CA GLY A 67 11.62 4.29 -15.92
C GLY A 67 12.97 3.66 -15.64
N PHE A 68 13.74 3.36 -16.68
CA PHE A 68 15.04 2.71 -16.51
C PHE A 68 16.06 3.17 -17.54
N ASN A 69 17.33 3.10 -17.13
CA ASN A 69 18.47 3.32 -17.99
C ASN A 69 19.30 2.04 -17.99
N ARG A 70 19.54 1.47 -19.14
CA ARG A 70 20.44 0.31 -19.26
C ARG A 70 21.88 0.77 -19.10
N ILE A 71 22.68 -0.06 -18.46
CA ILE A 71 24.12 0.18 -18.31
C ILE A 71 24.87 -0.84 -19.17
N GLU A 72 25.58 -0.36 -20.19
CA GLU A 72 26.38 -1.17 -21.08
C GLU A 72 27.82 -0.67 -21.06
N ASN A 73 28.77 -1.57 -20.79
CA ASN A 73 30.21 -1.25 -20.70
C ASN A 73 30.48 -0.09 -19.71
N GLY A 74 29.75 -0.07 -18.59
CA GLY A 74 29.86 0.98 -17.57
C GLY A 74 29.22 2.30 -17.96
N LYS A 75 28.57 2.40 -19.11
CA LYS A 75 27.92 3.63 -19.58
C LYS A 75 26.41 3.53 -19.46
N LYS A 76 25.83 4.58 -18.91
CA LYS A 76 24.39 4.73 -18.75
C LYS A 76 23.77 5.15 -20.07
N GLY A 77 22.83 4.33 -20.57
CA GLY A 77 22.11 4.61 -21.81
C GLY A 77 20.95 5.59 -21.62
N ASN A 78 20.15 5.75 -22.66
CA ASN A 78 18.99 6.62 -22.64
C ASN A 78 17.89 6.08 -21.72
N ARG A 79 17.04 6.99 -21.23
CA ARG A 79 15.90 6.65 -20.38
C ARG A 79 14.81 5.97 -21.19
N GLU A 80 14.39 4.77 -20.76
CA GLU A 80 13.29 4.02 -21.35
C GLU A 80 12.16 3.89 -20.34
N TYR A 81 10.93 3.71 -20.82
CA TYR A 81 9.75 3.58 -19.96
C TYR A 81 8.92 2.39 -20.36
N GLU A 82 8.40 1.70 -19.35
CA GLU A 82 7.40 0.64 -19.52
C GLU A 82 6.22 0.94 -18.61
N THR A 83 5.01 0.63 -19.08
CA THR A 83 3.79 0.80 -18.30
C THR A 83 3.04 -0.52 -18.21
N GLU A 84 2.42 -0.76 -17.05
CA GLU A 84 1.52 -1.89 -16.82
C GLU A 84 0.31 -1.40 -16.03
N GLU A 85 -0.81 -2.09 -16.19
CA GLU A 85 -1.97 -1.87 -15.36
C GLU A 85 -2.37 -3.18 -14.69
N TRP A 86 -2.64 -3.13 -13.40
CA TRP A 86 -3.05 -4.27 -12.62
C TRP A 86 -4.44 -4.04 -12.03
N ASN A 87 -5.25 -5.08 -12.09
CA ASN A 87 -6.48 -5.14 -11.31
C ASN A 87 -6.18 -5.90 -10.02
N ALA A 88 -6.70 -5.43 -8.90
CA ALA A 88 -6.47 -6.05 -7.62
C ALA A 88 -7.74 -6.05 -6.77
N VAL A 89 -7.83 -7.00 -5.85
CA VAL A 89 -8.95 -7.16 -4.93
C VAL A 89 -8.43 -7.08 -3.50
N TYR A 90 -9.13 -6.31 -2.68
CA TYR A 90 -8.80 -6.15 -1.26
C TYR A 90 -9.27 -7.34 -0.44
N ASP A 91 -8.36 -7.89 0.36
CA ASP A 91 -8.65 -8.93 1.35
C ASP A 91 -8.71 -8.29 2.74
N GLN A 92 -9.90 -8.27 3.33
CA GLN A 92 -10.14 -7.65 4.64
C GLN A 92 -9.43 -8.36 5.78
N LYS A 93 -9.26 -9.67 5.69
CA LYS A 93 -8.61 -10.47 6.73
C LYS A 93 -7.11 -10.20 6.78
N LEU A 94 -6.47 -10.21 5.63
CA LEU A 94 -5.03 -10.02 5.51
C LEU A 94 -4.64 -8.55 5.37
N LYS A 95 -5.61 -7.68 5.08
CA LYS A 95 -5.40 -6.24 4.82
C LYS A 95 -4.39 -5.99 3.70
N THR A 96 -4.53 -6.78 2.64
CA THR A 96 -3.67 -6.73 1.46
C THR A 96 -4.49 -6.58 0.19
N LEU A 97 -3.86 -6.11 -0.87
CA LEU A 97 -4.39 -6.22 -2.22
C LEU A 97 -3.77 -7.42 -2.91
N ARG A 98 -4.60 -8.17 -3.60
CA ARG A 98 -4.15 -9.28 -4.43
C ARG A 98 -4.39 -8.95 -5.89
N GLU A 99 -3.33 -8.84 -6.66
CA GLU A 99 -3.39 -8.64 -8.09
C GLU A 99 -3.94 -9.89 -8.77
N THR A 100 -4.91 -9.73 -9.69
CA THR A 100 -5.73 -10.84 -10.17
C THR A 100 -5.09 -11.71 -11.25
N ARG A 101 -4.11 -11.19 -11.99
CA ARG A 101 -3.51 -11.90 -13.12
C ARG A 101 -2.41 -12.86 -12.72
N ARG A 102 -1.47 -12.40 -11.89
CA ARG A 102 -0.31 -13.19 -11.45
C ARG A 102 -0.31 -13.51 -9.97
N GLY A 103 -1.30 -12.99 -9.23
CA GLY A 103 -1.42 -13.22 -7.81
C GLY A 103 -0.43 -12.47 -6.94
N LYS A 104 0.12 -11.36 -7.44
CA LYS A 104 1.02 -10.52 -6.64
C LYS A 104 0.28 -9.97 -5.42
N ILE A 105 0.95 -9.97 -4.28
CA ILE A 105 0.39 -9.44 -3.04
C ILE A 105 1.02 -8.10 -2.74
N LEU A 106 0.17 -7.09 -2.52
CA LEU A 106 0.58 -5.77 -2.10
C LEU A 106 0.22 -5.60 -0.63
N THR A 107 1.22 -5.42 0.20
CA THR A 107 1.05 -5.25 1.64
C THR A 107 1.34 -3.80 2.01
N PHE A 108 0.41 -3.18 2.74
CA PHE A 108 0.50 -1.76 3.11
C PHE A 108 0.91 -1.60 4.56
N TYR A 109 1.77 -0.63 4.81
CA TYR A 109 2.27 -0.28 6.14
C TYR A 109 1.99 1.20 6.41
N PRO A 110 0.76 1.55 6.84
CA PRO A 110 0.35 2.95 6.98
C PRO A 110 1.23 3.77 7.91
N LYS A 111 1.65 3.17 9.03
CA LYS A 111 2.49 3.88 10.00
C LYS A 111 3.89 4.18 9.47
N ALA A 112 4.41 3.34 8.59
CA ALA A 112 5.73 3.51 7.98
C ALA A 112 5.68 4.26 6.65
N GLY A 113 4.49 4.54 6.11
CA GLY A 113 4.32 5.19 4.82
C GLY A 113 4.85 4.35 3.65
N LYS A 114 4.66 3.03 3.72
CA LYS A 114 5.26 2.08 2.78
C LYS A 114 4.26 1.08 2.22
N LEU A 115 4.63 0.52 1.08
CA LEU A 115 3.97 -0.58 0.40
C LEU A 115 5.03 -1.60 0.00
N LYS A 116 4.75 -2.89 0.17
CA LYS A 116 5.60 -3.96 -0.34
C LYS A 116 4.87 -4.76 -1.41
N VAL A 117 5.56 -5.03 -2.51
CA VAL A 117 5.15 -6.00 -3.52
C VAL A 117 6.21 -7.10 -3.53
N GLY A 118 5.88 -8.26 -2.94
CA GLY A 118 6.88 -9.27 -2.64
C GLY A 118 7.94 -8.71 -1.70
N ASN A 119 9.22 -8.74 -2.13
CA ASN A 119 10.33 -8.18 -1.34
C ASN A 119 10.66 -6.73 -1.70
N ARG A 120 9.98 -6.15 -2.68
CA ARG A 120 10.26 -4.80 -3.13
C ARG A 120 9.48 -3.79 -2.31
N GLU A 121 10.18 -2.85 -1.71
CA GLU A 121 9.58 -1.77 -0.92
C GLU A 121 9.37 -0.52 -1.77
N TYR A 122 8.21 0.10 -1.58
CA TYR A 122 7.85 1.39 -2.17
C TYR A 122 7.55 2.37 -1.06
N ILE A 123 7.92 3.63 -1.26
CA ILE A 123 7.64 4.71 -0.33
C ILE A 123 6.49 5.54 -0.88
N LYS A 124 5.51 5.83 -0.04
CA LYS A 124 4.36 6.64 -0.44
C LYS A 124 4.74 8.11 -0.51
N LEU A 125 4.43 8.75 -1.64
CA LEU A 125 4.62 10.19 -1.84
C LEU A 125 3.36 10.97 -1.48
N LYS A 126 2.22 10.44 -1.90
CA LYS A 126 0.93 11.09 -1.67
C LYS A 126 -0.15 10.05 -1.44
#